data_af89b7be4805d7aece3f10150a9834c3
#
_entry.id   af89b7be4805d7aece3f10150a9834c3
#
_cell.length_a   1.000
_cell.length_b   1.000
_cell.length_c   1.000
_cell.angle_alpha   90.00
_cell.angle_beta   90.00
_cell.angle_gamma   90.00
#
_symmetry.space_group_name_H-M   'P 1'
#
loop_
_entity.id
_entity.type
_entity.pdbx_description
1 polymer ?
#
loop_
_entity_poly.entity_id
_entity_poly.type
_entity_poly.pdbx_seq_one_letter_code
_entity_poly.pdbx_strand_id
1 'polypeptide(L)'
;MSRPLALLALFLLPACGGGAAPTVIDGSSQEAYDRTLAEAKGELGPQDRLKFETALAEFRAQMFAKADDRQEYKRLVREGMDGLTAPRIVGEFNRNVDKVGKDAADALFDAKRAIVGRRDGGE
;
A
#
# COMPACT_ATOMS: atom_id res chain seq x y z
N MET A 1 -22.79 -37.03 -48.69
CA MET A 1 -23.22 -37.27 -47.31
C MET A 1 -22.23 -36.61 -46.37
N SER A 2 -22.52 -35.41 -45.99
CA SER A 2 -21.65 -34.60 -45.14
C SER A 2 -22.20 -34.63 -43.70
N ARG A 3 -21.41 -35.15 -42.80
CA ARG A 3 -21.67 -35.08 -41.37
C ARG A 3 -21.03 -33.83 -40.83
N PRO A 4 -21.75 -32.88 -40.24
CA PRO A 4 -21.13 -31.79 -39.53
C PRO A 4 -20.65 -32.31 -38.18
N LEU A 5 -19.35 -32.26 -37.96
CA LEU A 5 -18.73 -32.38 -36.66
C LEU A 5 -19.07 -31.12 -35.87
N ALA A 6 -19.97 -31.26 -34.92
CA ALA A 6 -20.24 -30.26 -33.93
C ALA A 6 -19.00 -30.15 -33.01
N LEU A 7 -18.20 -29.14 -33.21
CA LEU A 7 -17.17 -28.72 -32.24
C LEU A 7 -17.89 -28.17 -31.02
N LEU A 8 -17.97 -29.01 -30.00
CA LEU A 8 -18.36 -28.57 -28.66
C LEU A 8 -17.20 -27.79 -28.11
N ALA A 9 -17.24 -26.45 -28.23
CA ALA A 9 -16.34 -25.56 -27.54
C ALA A 9 -16.70 -25.63 -26.06
N LEU A 10 -15.94 -26.40 -25.31
CA LEU A 10 -15.98 -26.43 -23.87
C LEU A 10 -15.38 -25.11 -23.39
N PHE A 11 -16.24 -24.13 -23.13
CA PHE A 11 -15.86 -22.92 -22.37
C PHE A 11 -15.58 -23.38 -20.93
N LEU A 12 -14.32 -23.62 -20.65
CA LEU A 12 -13.82 -23.68 -19.28
C LEU A 12 -13.94 -22.26 -18.71
N LEU A 13 -15.09 -21.99 -18.10
CA LEU A 13 -15.23 -20.88 -17.18
C LEU A 13 -14.25 -21.13 -16.03
N PRO A 14 -13.29 -20.26 -15.76
CA PRO A 14 -12.51 -20.36 -14.53
C PRO A 14 -13.50 -20.25 -13.38
N ALA A 15 -13.59 -21.31 -12.60
CA ALA A 15 -14.36 -21.31 -11.39
C ALA A 15 -13.86 -20.16 -10.51
N CYS A 16 -14.73 -19.18 -10.25
CA CYS A 16 -14.51 -18.16 -9.23
C CYS A 16 -14.50 -18.81 -7.86
N GLY A 17 -13.38 -19.42 -7.50
CA GLY A 17 -13.08 -19.89 -6.16
C GLY A 17 -12.00 -19.00 -5.58
N GLY A 18 -12.38 -18.01 -4.74
CA GLY A 18 -11.52 -17.35 -3.80
C GLY A 18 -10.30 -16.60 -4.38
N GLY A 19 -10.45 -15.30 -4.61
CA GLY A 19 -9.32 -14.40 -4.72
C GLY A 19 -8.76 -14.22 -6.13
N ALA A 20 -9.37 -13.30 -6.89
CA ALA A 20 -8.68 -12.67 -8.00
C ALA A 20 -7.37 -12.06 -7.47
N ALA A 21 -6.27 -12.21 -8.22
CA ALA A 21 -5.01 -11.55 -7.88
C ALA A 21 -5.23 -10.04 -7.74
N PRO A 22 -4.64 -9.38 -6.74
CA PRO A 22 -4.81 -7.94 -6.55
C PRO A 22 -4.25 -7.17 -7.75
N THR A 23 -4.88 -6.05 -8.08
CA THR A 23 -4.41 -5.17 -9.15
C THR A 23 -3.03 -4.65 -8.84
N VAL A 24 -2.12 -4.78 -9.81
CA VAL A 24 -0.77 -4.21 -9.75
C VAL A 24 -0.83 -2.79 -10.28
N ILE A 25 -0.31 -1.84 -9.52
CA ILE A 25 -0.23 -0.44 -9.94
C ILE A 25 0.79 -0.31 -11.06
N ASP A 26 0.37 0.29 -12.17
CA ASP A 26 1.19 0.49 -13.37
C ASP A 26 1.63 1.96 -13.46
N GLY A 27 2.88 2.20 -13.12
CA GLY A 27 3.51 3.52 -13.16
C GLY A 27 4.10 3.93 -14.51
N SER A 28 3.87 3.17 -15.58
CA SER A 28 4.44 3.41 -16.92
C SER A 28 3.97 4.72 -17.56
N SER A 29 2.77 5.17 -17.24
CA SER A 29 2.20 6.44 -17.66
C SER A 29 1.27 7.01 -16.59
N GLN A 30 0.95 8.31 -16.69
CA GLN A 30 0.01 8.94 -15.77
C GLN A 30 -1.38 8.32 -15.88
N GLU A 31 -1.83 8.05 -17.09
CA GLU A 31 -3.13 7.43 -17.35
C GLU A 31 -3.21 6.00 -16.77
N ALA A 32 -2.19 5.16 -17.01
CA ALA A 32 -2.13 3.82 -16.46
C ALA A 32 -2.06 3.83 -14.92
N TYR A 33 -1.29 4.75 -14.36
CA TYR A 33 -1.20 4.95 -12.92
C TYR A 33 -2.55 5.33 -12.31
N ASP A 34 -3.22 6.33 -12.83
CA ASP A 34 -4.51 6.80 -12.30
C ASP A 34 -5.57 5.70 -12.37
N ARG A 35 -5.62 4.95 -13.46
CA ARG A 35 -6.56 3.84 -13.65
C ARG A 35 -6.28 2.69 -12.67
N THR A 36 -5.06 2.19 -12.64
CA THR A 36 -4.70 1.04 -11.80
C THR A 36 -4.72 1.36 -10.31
N LEU A 37 -4.39 2.60 -9.94
CA LEU A 37 -4.52 3.06 -8.56
C LEU A 37 -5.99 3.06 -8.09
N ALA A 38 -6.90 3.54 -8.93
CA ALA A 38 -8.34 3.54 -8.63
C ALA A 38 -8.88 2.10 -8.51
N GLU A 39 -8.47 1.20 -9.40
CA GLU A 39 -8.83 -0.22 -9.34
C GLU A 39 -8.31 -0.88 -8.05
N ALA A 40 -7.03 -0.70 -7.73
CA ALA A 40 -6.41 -1.24 -6.53
C ALA A 40 -7.11 -0.74 -5.25
N LYS A 41 -7.42 0.54 -5.18
CA LYS A 41 -8.15 1.13 -4.05
C LYS A 41 -9.57 0.58 -3.95
N GLY A 42 -10.24 0.36 -5.07
CA GLY A 42 -11.60 -0.18 -5.13
C GLY A 42 -11.72 -1.61 -4.62
N GLU A 43 -10.66 -2.39 -4.61
CA GLU A 43 -10.61 -3.77 -4.11
C GLU A 43 -10.57 -3.85 -2.56
N LEU A 44 -10.27 -2.75 -1.89
CA LEU A 44 -10.12 -2.71 -0.44
C LEU A 44 -11.45 -2.45 0.28
N GLY A 45 -11.61 -3.07 1.45
CA GLY A 45 -12.66 -2.72 2.39
C GLY A 45 -12.45 -1.32 3.01
N PRO A 46 -13.47 -0.78 3.73
CA PRO A 46 -13.42 0.62 4.22
C PRO A 46 -12.22 0.94 5.12
N GLN A 47 -11.85 0.04 6.02
CA GLN A 47 -10.73 0.23 6.94
C GLN A 47 -9.40 0.21 6.22
N ASP A 48 -9.19 -0.77 5.34
CA ASP A 48 -7.96 -0.90 4.58
C ASP A 48 -7.82 0.21 3.54
N ARG A 49 -8.93 0.69 2.99
CA ARG A 49 -8.94 1.85 2.10
C ARG A 49 -8.45 3.11 2.81
N LEU A 50 -8.86 3.35 4.04
CA LEU A 50 -8.38 4.47 4.85
C LEU A 50 -6.87 4.38 5.10
N LYS A 51 -6.38 3.19 5.45
CA LYS A 51 -4.94 2.93 5.63
C LYS A 51 -4.16 3.15 4.33
N PHE A 52 -4.69 2.67 3.22
CA PHE A 52 -4.11 2.87 1.90
C PHE A 52 -4.02 4.35 1.53
N GLU A 53 -5.08 5.12 1.72
CA GLU A 53 -5.10 6.56 1.43
C GLU A 53 -4.15 7.33 2.32
N THR A 54 -4.04 6.97 3.60
CA THR A 54 -3.08 7.56 4.54
C THR A 54 -1.64 7.29 4.11
N ALA A 55 -1.32 6.03 3.78
CA ALA A 55 0.00 5.65 3.27
C ALA A 55 0.35 6.38 1.97
N LEU A 56 -0.62 6.50 1.06
CA LEU A 56 -0.45 7.21 -0.20
C LEU A 56 -0.21 8.71 0.01
N ALA A 57 -0.95 9.35 0.91
CA ALA A 57 -0.77 10.76 1.25
C ALA A 57 0.62 11.03 1.84
N GLU A 58 1.08 10.16 2.73
CA GLU A 58 2.41 10.24 3.32
C GLU A 58 3.52 10.07 2.28
N PHE A 59 3.38 9.08 1.41
CA PHE A 59 4.32 8.86 0.31
C PHE A 59 4.37 10.05 -0.67
N ARG A 60 3.21 10.60 -1.02
CA ARG A 60 3.12 11.79 -1.88
C ARG A 60 3.80 13.00 -1.23
N ALA A 61 3.64 13.19 0.07
CA ALA A 61 4.31 14.28 0.79
C ALA A 61 5.85 14.13 0.75
N GLN A 62 6.35 12.91 0.88
CA GLN A 62 7.79 12.63 0.75
C GLN A 62 8.30 12.90 -0.66
N MET A 63 7.56 12.51 -1.68
CA MET A 63 7.93 12.76 -3.08
C MET A 63 7.84 14.24 -3.43
N PHE A 64 6.87 14.96 -2.90
CA PHE A 64 6.75 16.40 -3.05
C PHE A 64 7.98 17.14 -2.48
N ALA A 65 8.47 16.70 -1.32
CA ALA A 65 9.67 17.27 -0.70
C ALA A 65 10.96 17.04 -1.52
N LYS A 66 10.98 15.97 -2.32
CA LYS A 66 12.15 15.62 -3.16
C LYS A 66 12.10 16.21 -4.56
N ALA A 67 10.92 16.55 -5.06
CA ALA A 67 10.72 16.99 -6.44
C ALA A 67 11.10 18.46 -6.61
N ASP A 68 11.77 18.79 -7.71
CA ASP A 68 12.12 20.17 -8.09
C ASP A 68 10.95 20.89 -8.77
N ASP A 69 10.08 20.12 -9.45
CA ASP A 69 8.92 20.64 -10.16
C ASP A 69 7.73 19.67 -10.16
N ARG A 70 6.60 20.11 -10.70
CA ARG A 70 5.37 19.34 -10.73
C ARG A 70 5.47 18.06 -11.59
N GLN A 71 6.21 18.10 -12.68
CA GLN A 71 6.39 16.94 -13.56
C GLN A 71 7.24 15.87 -12.91
N GLU A 72 8.32 16.29 -12.27
CA GLU A 72 9.16 15.40 -11.49
C GLU A 72 8.39 14.76 -10.32
N TYR A 73 7.60 15.54 -9.59
CA TYR A 73 6.73 15.03 -8.55
C TYR A 73 5.81 13.91 -9.05
N LYS A 74 5.11 14.14 -10.15
CA LYS A 74 4.24 13.12 -10.75
C LYS A 74 5.00 11.87 -11.16
N ARG A 75 6.18 12.04 -11.74
CA ARG A 75 7.05 10.94 -12.13
C ARG A 75 7.52 10.12 -10.92
N LEU A 76 8.01 10.78 -9.87
CA LEU A 76 8.48 10.13 -8.66
C LEU A 76 7.36 9.34 -7.97
N VAL A 77 6.15 9.88 -7.92
CA VAL A 77 4.98 9.17 -7.36
C VAL A 77 4.66 7.92 -8.18
N ARG A 78 4.58 8.03 -9.51
CA ARG A 78 4.30 6.88 -10.38
C ARG A 78 5.35 5.79 -10.27
N GLU A 79 6.62 6.16 -10.37
CA GLU A 79 7.74 5.22 -10.33
C GLU A 79 7.84 4.53 -8.97
N GLY A 80 7.60 5.25 -7.89
CA GLY A 80 7.66 4.68 -6.55
C GLY A 80 6.50 3.74 -6.24
N MET A 81 5.35 3.91 -6.88
CA MET A 81 4.18 3.05 -6.71
C MET A 81 4.11 1.92 -7.73
N ASP A 82 4.92 1.97 -8.79
CA ASP A 82 4.95 0.95 -9.84
C ASP A 82 5.24 -0.44 -9.31
N GLY A 83 4.46 -1.41 -9.72
CA GLY A 83 4.61 -2.81 -9.31
C GLY A 83 4.06 -3.15 -7.92
N LEU A 84 3.52 -2.18 -7.19
CA LEU A 84 2.90 -2.42 -5.88
C LEU A 84 1.43 -2.83 -6.01
N THR A 85 0.94 -3.54 -4.99
CA THR A 85 -0.47 -3.87 -4.83
C THR A 85 -1.05 -3.18 -3.59
N ALA A 86 -2.35 -2.96 -3.56
CA ALA A 86 -3.01 -2.34 -2.41
C ALA A 86 -2.80 -3.13 -1.09
N PRO A 87 -2.92 -4.46 -1.05
CA PRO A 87 -2.63 -5.23 0.16
C PRO A 87 -1.20 -5.07 0.67
N ARG A 88 -0.24 -4.97 -0.23
CA ARG A 88 1.17 -4.74 0.13
C ARG A 88 1.38 -3.37 0.78
N ILE A 89 0.78 -2.34 0.20
CA ILE A 89 0.86 -0.97 0.74
C ILE A 89 0.23 -0.91 2.13
N VAL A 90 -0.94 -1.49 2.32
CA VAL A 90 -1.61 -1.58 3.63
C VAL A 90 -0.77 -2.37 4.63
N GLY A 91 -0.17 -3.47 4.21
CA GLY A 91 0.71 -4.28 5.05
C GLY A 91 1.95 -3.53 5.51
N GLU A 92 2.58 -2.76 4.65
CA GLU A 92 3.73 -1.91 4.99
C GLU A 92 3.33 -0.77 5.93
N PHE A 93 2.18 -0.15 5.71
CA PHE A 93 1.63 0.86 6.61
C PHE A 93 1.43 0.31 8.02
N ASN A 94 0.82 -0.86 8.15
CA ASN A 94 0.62 -1.51 9.46
C ASN A 94 1.95 -1.78 10.17
N ARG A 95 2.95 -2.29 9.46
CA ARG A 95 4.30 -2.51 10.03
C ARG A 95 4.95 -1.23 10.51
N ASN A 96 4.81 -0.14 9.76
CA ASN A 96 5.37 1.15 10.13
C ASN A 96 4.67 1.74 11.35
N VAL A 97 3.34 1.64 11.45
CA VAL A 97 2.56 2.08 12.62
C VAL A 97 2.94 1.29 13.86
N ASP A 98 3.06 -0.04 13.75
CA ASP A 98 3.46 -0.89 14.86
C ASP A 98 4.88 -0.57 15.36
N LYS A 99 5.80 -0.31 14.44
CA LYS A 99 7.17 0.09 14.77
C LYS A 99 7.21 1.43 15.49
N VAL A 100 6.54 2.47 14.96
CA VAL A 100 6.46 3.79 15.59
C VAL A 100 5.83 3.71 16.96
N GLY A 101 4.75 2.94 17.11
CA GLY A 101 4.10 2.72 18.39
C GLY A 101 5.03 2.04 19.43
N LYS A 102 5.80 1.05 19.00
CA LYS A 102 6.79 0.37 19.84
C LYS A 102 7.91 1.31 20.25
N ASP A 103 8.50 2.03 19.31
CA ASP A 103 9.60 2.97 19.55
C ASP A 103 9.15 4.08 20.51
N ALA A 104 7.92 4.59 20.36
CA ALA A 104 7.35 5.58 21.28
C ALA A 104 7.14 5.04 22.69
N ALA A 105 6.66 3.80 22.82
CA ALA A 105 6.50 3.14 24.11
C ALA A 105 7.85 2.91 24.80
N ASP A 106 8.85 2.43 24.07
CA ASP A 106 10.21 2.22 24.60
C ASP A 106 10.81 3.54 25.09
N ALA A 107 10.66 4.64 24.33
CA ALA A 107 11.12 5.96 24.72
C ALA A 107 10.42 6.48 26.00
N LEU A 108 9.13 6.23 26.16
CA LEU A 108 8.39 6.58 27.40
C LEU A 108 8.87 5.78 28.60
N PHE A 109 9.14 4.48 28.45
CA PHE A 109 9.67 3.66 29.54
C PHE A 109 11.08 4.08 29.93
N ASP A 110 11.94 4.45 29.00
CA ASP A 110 13.30 4.93 29.27
C ASP A 110 13.26 6.29 29.99
N ALA A 111 12.39 7.20 29.57
CA ALA A 111 12.18 8.47 30.25
C ALA A 111 11.69 8.27 31.70
N LYS A 112 10.77 7.35 31.91
CA LYS A 112 10.27 7.00 33.25
C LYS A 112 11.38 6.45 34.15
N ARG A 113 12.22 5.54 33.66
CA ARG A 113 13.38 5.01 34.41
C ARG A 113 14.35 6.11 34.79
N ALA A 114 14.65 7.06 33.89
CA ALA A 114 15.52 8.19 34.16
C ALA A 114 14.99 9.10 35.26
N ILE A 115 13.67 9.30 35.34
CA ILE A 115 13.02 10.11 36.38
C ILE A 115 13.04 9.40 37.74
N VAL A 116 12.74 8.10 37.77
CA VAL A 116 12.73 7.29 39.00
C VAL A 116 14.16 7.14 39.57
N GLY A 117 15.16 6.83 38.71
CA GLY A 117 16.56 6.71 39.15
C GLY A 117 17.16 8.01 39.67
N ARG A 118 16.59 9.17 39.35
CA ARG A 118 17.03 10.45 39.87
C ARG A 118 16.50 10.76 41.28
N ARG A 119 15.39 10.07 41.69
CA ARG A 119 14.81 10.23 43.01
C ARG A 119 15.56 9.45 44.09
N ASP A 120 16.20 8.35 43.74
CA ASP A 120 16.92 7.48 44.65
C ASP A 120 18.39 7.90 44.90
N GLY A 121 18.90 8.90 44.15
CA GLY A 121 20.27 9.43 44.28
C GLY A 121 20.39 10.77 45.01
N GLY A 122 19.35 11.21 45.68
CA GLY A 122 19.29 12.47 46.36
C GLY A 122 19.15 12.39 47.89
N GLU A 123 20.09 11.69 48.55
CA GLU A 123 20.39 11.84 49.98
C GLU A 123 21.85 12.21 50.16
#